data_0cab5061394493855a506c3b735b8ca4
#
_entry.id   0cab5061394493855a506c3b735b8ca4
#
_cell.length_a   1.000
_cell.length_b   1.000
_cell.length_c   1.000
_cell.angle_alpha   90.00
_cell.angle_beta   90.00
_cell.angle_gamma   90.00
#
_symmetry.space_group_name_H-M   'P 1'
#
loop_
_entity.id
_entity.type
_entity.pdbx_description
1 polymer ?
#
loop_
_entity_poly.entity_id
_entity_poly.type
_entity_poly.pdbx_seq_one_letter_code
_entity_poly.pdbx_strand_id
1 'polypeptide(L)'
;MSSENMSPAFVRFHEKDVFPSLEEALNDLEQDFQKNLHQMKKQHLKTFKSVCQNIAEYQDSGQGKVGFLIFHLLRTRILRHDYTYVAMTYDKDWYLNEGVPVGEADVSFIYKYYEELWKKLERESKKYIGQINGADIEGIMLKLLNPFHQYVTELMRCSLMDALETSEYKALDREKHFEIQTGEYFELCDLVYMEEQEKDDEERQSCLEQSQDQSCCFHDFRYLDLRGQSYSGRDLRYGDFRNSNMKEIHLRNCLLIGARFKNSCLREASLMVSMIHDACFEGADLTRAKLQYCVAFTGKNKANKWKSTGFTGVSFKNAILTEADLSGATIMGGDFEGADLRGAIFKDAVLYRSRFSKKQLEECEFSQEQLEQMKILP
;
A
#
# COMPACT_ATOMS: atom_id res chain seq x y z
N MET A 1 -0.61 -10.25 -28.92
CA MET A 1 -0.22 -11.23 -29.94
C MET A 1 -0.66 -12.58 -29.43
N SER A 2 -1.52 -13.28 -30.15
CA SER A 2 -1.96 -14.61 -29.80
C SER A 2 -0.77 -15.58 -29.84
N SER A 3 -0.72 -16.56 -28.98
CA SER A 3 0.34 -17.57 -28.81
C SER A 3 0.64 -18.42 -30.07
N GLU A 4 -0.15 -18.28 -31.10
CA GLU A 4 -0.09 -19.13 -32.32
C GLU A 4 1.02 -18.78 -33.32
N ASN A 5 1.78 -17.68 -33.12
CA ASN A 5 2.82 -17.23 -34.07
C ASN A 5 4.22 -17.03 -33.48
N MET A 6 4.49 -17.56 -32.28
CA MET A 6 5.82 -17.44 -31.68
C MET A 6 6.77 -18.52 -32.20
N SER A 7 8.03 -18.17 -32.51
CA SER A 7 9.02 -19.18 -32.90
C SER A 7 9.28 -20.16 -31.74
N PRO A 8 9.59 -21.46 -32.03
CA PRO A 8 9.92 -22.41 -30.96
C PRO A 8 11.05 -21.97 -30.03
N ALA A 9 12.02 -21.21 -30.58
CA ALA A 9 13.11 -20.63 -29.80
C ALA A 9 12.60 -19.59 -28.80
N PHE A 10 11.66 -18.73 -29.21
CA PHE A 10 11.08 -17.69 -28.38
C PHE A 10 10.24 -18.30 -27.22
N VAL A 11 9.44 -19.31 -27.50
CA VAL A 11 8.69 -20.06 -26.47
C VAL A 11 9.66 -20.69 -25.47
N ARG A 12 10.68 -21.40 -25.95
CA ARG A 12 11.69 -22.03 -25.09
C ARG A 12 12.45 -21.02 -24.22
N PHE A 13 12.78 -19.86 -24.80
CA PHE A 13 13.46 -18.76 -24.05
C PHE A 13 12.57 -18.26 -22.91
N HIS A 14 11.27 -18.04 -23.16
CA HIS A 14 10.34 -17.63 -22.10
C HIS A 14 10.24 -18.67 -20.98
N GLU A 15 10.06 -19.95 -21.34
CA GLU A 15 9.88 -21.00 -20.34
C GLU A 15 11.13 -21.30 -19.52
N LYS A 16 12.32 -21.26 -20.16
CA LYS A 16 13.56 -21.71 -19.52
C LYS A 16 14.39 -20.60 -18.92
N ASP A 17 14.33 -19.41 -19.48
CA ASP A 17 15.18 -18.30 -19.08
C ASP A 17 14.39 -17.11 -18.52
N VAL A 18 13.31 -16.65 -19.20
CA VAL A 18 12.56 -15.45 -18.78
C VAL A 18 11.81 -15.70 -17.48
N PHE A 19 10.89 -16.68 -17.44
CA PHE A 19 10.04 -16.89 -16.27
C PHE A 19 10.82 -17.28 -15.00
N PRO A 20 11.80 -18.21 -15.05
CA PRO A 20 12.59 -18.52 -13.87
C PRO A 20 13.44 -17.34 -13.37
N SER A 21 14.01 -16.54 -14.29
CA SER A 21 14.81 -15.37 -13.93
C SER A 21 13.96 -14.23 -13.36
N LEU A 22 12.75 -14.02 -13.90
CA LEU A 22 11.78 -13.08 -13.34
C LEU A 22 11.37 -13.48 -11.92
N GLU A 23 11.08 -14.77 -11.69
CA GLU A 23 10.71 -15.26 -10.36
C GLU A 23 11.84 -15.05 -9.34
N GLU A 24 13.09 -15.30 -9.74
CA GLU A 24 14.28 -15.04 -8.92
C GLU A 24 14.39 -13.53 -8.58
N ALA A 25 14.35 -12.66 -9.60
CA ALA A 25 14.47 -11.20 -9.42
C ALA A 25 13.36 -10.63 -8.50
N LEU A 26 12.12 -11.11 -8.66
CA LEU A 26 11.00 -10.67 -7.82
C LEU A 26 11.07 -11.24 -6.40
N ASN A 27 11.66 -12.42 -6.20
CA ASN A 27 11.90 -12.96 -4.87
C ASN A 27 12.97 -12.15 -4.13
N ASP A 28 14.03 -11.77 -4.82
CA ASP A 28 15.13 -10.97 -4.24
C ASP A 28 14.63 -9.55 -3.93
N LEU A 29 13.87 -8.93 -4.83
CA LEU A 29 13.22 -7.65 -4.58
C LEU A 29 12.30 -7.71 -3.37
N GLU A 30 11.45 -8.73 -3.24
CA GLU A 30 10.56 -8.88 -2.09
C GLU A 30 11.32 -8.97 -0.77
N GLN A 31 12.42 -9.75 -0.72
CA GLN A 31 13.23 -9.88 0.49
C GLN A 31 13.88 -8.54 0.85
N ASP A 32 14.42 -7.82 -0.13
CA ASP A 32 15.02 -6.50 0.07
C ASP A 32 13.98 -5.46 0.49
N PHE A 33 12.82 -5.47 -0.15
CA PHE A 33 11.71 -4.57 0.18
C PHE A 33 11.29 -4.73 1.64
N GLN A 34 11.00 -5.95 2.09
CA GLN A 34 10.61 -6.23 3.47
C GLN A 34 11.71 -5.88 4.48
N LYS A 35 12.98 -6.14 4.13
CA LYS A 35 14.11 -5.87 5.00
C LYS A 35 14.40 -4.38 5.16
N ASN A 36 14.35 -3.62 4.05
CA ASN A 36 14.79 -2.24 3.97
C ASN A 36 13.63 -1.23 3.83
N LEU A 37 12.38 -1.66 4.01
CA LEU A 37 11.18 -0.84 3.85
C LEU A 37 11.27 0.49 4.59
N HIS A 38 11.77 0.51 5.83
CA HIS A 38 11.89 1.75 6.61
C HIS A 38 12.79 2.78 5.91
N GLN A 39 13.91 2.34 5.33
CA GLN A 39 14.81 3.22 4.59
C GLN A 39 14.18 3.72 3.29
N MET A 40 13.50 2.82 2.55
CA MET A 40 12.80 3.15 1.31
C MET A 40 11.68 4.17 1.56
N LYS A 41 10.88 3.99 2.62
CA LYS A 41 9.87 4.95 3.06
C LYS A 41 10.47 6.32 3.37
N LYS A 42 11.60 6.37 4.08
CA LYS A 42 12.28 7.63 4.40
C LYS A 42 12.79 8.36 3.14
N GLN A 43 13.31 7.61 2.16
CA GLN A 43 13.73 8.17 0.88
C GLN A 43 12.55 8.70 0.08
N HIS A 44 11.47 7.91 -0.03
CA HIS A 44 10.23 8.32 -0.70
C HIS A 44 9.63 9.57 -0.04
N LEU A 45 9.58 9.62 1.29
CA LEU A 45 9.06 10.78 2.02
C LEU A 45 9.85 12.06 1.73
N LYS A 46 11.19 11.98 1.61
CA LYS A 46 12.03 13.11 1.21
C LYS A 46 11.68 13.62 -0.19
N THR A 47 11.50 12.70 -1.14
CA THR A 47 11.09 13.04 -2.51
C THR A 47 9.71 13.66 -2.53
N PHE A 48 8.74 13.07 -1.83
CA PHE A 48 7.37 13.58 -1.73
C PHE A 48 7.32 15.00 -1.18
N LYS A 49 8.09 15.31 -0.13
CA LYS A 49 8.21 16.67 0.41
C LYS A 49 8.74 17.66 -0.63
N SER A 50 9.79 17.30 -1.36
CA SER A 50 10.35 18.15 -2.42
C SER A 50 9.33 18.41 -3.54
N VAL A 51 8.56 17.39 -3.93
CA VAL A 51 7.48 17.53 -4.92
C VAL A 51 6.40 18.49 -4.40
N CYS A 52 5.98 18.35 -3.14
CA CYS A 52 5.00 19.27 -2.54
C CYS A 52 5.52 20.71 -2.46
N GLN A 53 6.80 20.93 -2.15
CA GLN A 53 7.43 22.27 -2.16
C GLN A 53 7.37 22.89 -3.56
N ASN A 54 7.74 22.14 -4.60
CA ASN A 54 7.68 22.62 -5.98
C ASN A 54 6.23 22.93 -6.44
N ILE A 55 5.24 22.15 -5.95
CA ILE A 55 3.81 22.46 -6.20
C ILE A 55 3.44 23.77 -5.51
N ALA A 56 3.85 24.00 -4.27
CA ALA A 56 3.57 25.24 -3.56
C ALA A 56 4.19 26.45 -4.28
N GLU A 57 5.44 26.36 -4.74
CA GLU A 57 6.10 27.40 -5.55
C GLU A 57 5.35 27.66 -6.87
N TYR A 58 4.84 26.62 -7.52
CA TYR A 58 4.01 26.74 -8.72
C TYR A 58 2.70 27.48 -8.40
N GLN A 59 2.04 27.18 -7.29
CA GLN A 59 0.82 27.85 -6.85
C GLN A 59 1.05 29.33 -6.48
N ASP A 60 2.17 29.62 -5.81
CA ASP A 60 2.57 31.00 -5.45
C ASP A 60 2.79 31.88 -6.71
N SER A 61 3.10 31.29 -7.86
CA SER A 61 3.21 31.98 -9.15
C SER A 61 1.86 32.36 -9.78
N GLY A 62 0.73 32.15 -9.08
CA GLY A 62 -0.62 32.51 -9.54
C GLY A 62 -1.31 31.41 -10.31
N GLN A 63 -0.79 30.17 -10.26
CA GLN A 63 -1.42 29.00 -10.85
C GLN A 63 -2.48 28.42 -9.88
N GLY A 64 -3.46 27.69 -10.46
CA GLY A 64 -4.64 27.25 -9.71
C GLY A 64 -4.40 26.12 -8.70
N LYS A 65 -5.49 25.57 -8.20
CA LYS A 65 -5.51 24.43 -7.30
C LYS A 65 -5.09 23.15 -8.00
N VAL A 66 -4.62 22.20 -7.21
CA VAL A 66 -4.20 20.87 -7.70
C VAL A 66 -5.33 19.85 -7.45
N GLY A 67 -5.80 19.20 -8.53
CA GLY A 67 -6.74 18.08 -8.46
C GLY A 67 -6.05 16.73 -8.46
N PHE A 68 -4.94 16.59 -9.20
CA PHE A 68 -4.23 15.33 -9.28
C PHE A 68 -2.72 15.53 -9.15
N LEU A 69 -2.07 14.66 -8.38
CA LEU A 69 -0.62 14.48 -8.33
C LEU A 69 -0.30 13.07 -8.82
N ILE A 70 0.32 12.96 -9.99
CA ILE A 70 0.57 11.65 -10.61
C ILE A 70 2.08 11.44 -10.80
N PHE A 71 2.57 10.30 -10.36
CA PHE A 71 3.96 9.86 -10.57
C PHE A 71 4.01 8.94 -11.77
N HIS A 72 4.47 9.48 -12.90
CA HIS A 72 4.47 8.80 -14.18
C HIS A 72 5.75 8.02 -14.44
N LEU A 73 5.57 6.74 -14.76
CA LEU A 73 6.58 5.91 -15.40
C LEU A 73 6.61 6.21 -16.90
N LEU A 74 7.79 6.51 -17.45
CA LEU A 74 7.98 6.73 -18.88
C LEU A 74 8.75 5.56 -19.50
N ARG A 75 8.13 4.81 -20.42
CA ARG A 75 8.79 3.70 -21.16
C ARG A 75 10.07 4.12 -21.85
N THR A 76 10.12 5.35 -22.36
CA THR A 76 11.31 5.91 -23.01
C THR A 76 12.48 6.10 -22.06
N ARG A 77 12.22 6.38 -20.77
CA ARG A 77 13.25 6.42 -19.72
C ARG A 77 13.72 5.00 -19.39
N ILE A 78 12.79 4.05 -19.24
CA ILE A 78 13.12 2.65 -18.97
C ILE A 78 14.06 2.08 -20.04
N LEU A 79 13.78 2.33 -21.32
CA LEU A 79 14.65 1.91 -22.42
C LEU A 79 16.05 2.56 -22.41
N ARG A 80 16.24 3.62 -21.66
CA ARG A 80 17.53 4.29 -21.42
C ARG A 80 18.14 3.90 -20.08
N HIS A 81 17.57 2.91 -19.39
CA HIS A 81 17.96 2.49 -18.04
C HIS A 81 17.89 3.63 -17.01
N ASP A 82 16.99 4.59 -17.23
CA ASP A 82 16.63 5.65 -16.29
C ASP A 82 15.34 5.26 -15.56
N TYR A 83 15.45 4.97 -14.29
CA TYR A 83 14.37 4.50 -13.43
C TYR A 83 13.82 5.64 -12.57
N THR A 84 13.64 6.80 -13.18
CA THR A 84 13.10 8.00 -12.54
C THR A 84 11.68 8.24 -13.00
N TYR A 85 10.74 8.33 -12.08
CA TYR A 85 9.35 8.72 -12.35
C TYR A 85 9.23 10.23 -12.38
N VAL A 86 8.41 10.76 -13.29
CA VAL A 86 8.10 12.18 -13.35
C VAL A 86 6.85 12.46 -12.54
N ALA A 87 6.97 13.29 -11.51
CA ALA A 87 5.82 13.79 -10.78
C ALA A 87 5.20 14.96 -11.56
N MET A 88 3.93 14.84 -11.92
CA MET A 88 3.15 15.86 -12.60
C MET A 88 1.91 16.23 -11.82
N THR A 89 1.55 17.50 -11.84
CA THR A 89 0.29 17.96 -11.25
C THR A 89 -0.68 18.38 -12.35
N TYR A 90 -1.96 18.18 -12.08
CA TYR A 90 -3.08 18.54 -12.94
C TYR A 90 -4.15 19.25 -12.10
N ASP A 91 -4.94 20.09 -12.74
CA ASP A 91 -6.13 20.70 -12.14
C ASP A 91 -7.32 19.70 -12.07
N LYS A 92 -8.51 20.19 -11.78
CA LYS A 92 -9.75 19.40 -11.69
C LYS A 92 -10.14 18.73 -13.01
N ASP A 93 -9.69 19.26 -14.16
CA ASP A 93 -10.05 18.77 -15.48
C ASP A 93 -9.12 17.64 -15.97
N TRP A 94 -8.15 17.24 -15.12
CA TRP A 94 -7.24 16.11 -15.33
C TRP A 94 -6.53 16.18 -16.70
N TYR A 95 -6.56 15.10 -17.49
CA TYR A 95 -5.90 15.03 -18.81
C TYR A 95 -6.53 15.89 -19.92
N LEU A 96 -7.61 16.64 -19.61
CA LEU A 96 -8.13 17.63 -20.54
C LEU A 96 -7.21 18.85 -20.63
N ASN A 97 -6.39 19.08 -19.62
CA ASN A 97 -5.38 20.13 -19.58
C ASN A 97 -3.97 19.52 -19.57
N GLU A 98 -2.96 20.33 -19.96
CA GLU A 98 -1.59 19.90 -19.87
C GLU A 98 -1.15 19.78 -18.42
N GLY A 99 -0.55 18.62 -18.07
CA GLY A 99 0.06 18.45 -16.77
C GLY A 99 1.36 19.22 -16.64
N VAL A 100 1.65 19.70 -15.44
CA VAL A 100 2.86 20.45 -15.12
C VAL A 100 3.83 19.54 -14.35
N PRO A 101 5.07 19.35 -14.86
CA PRO A 101 6.08 18.60 -14.12
C PRO A 101 6.53 19.37 -12.88
N VAL A 102 6.43 18.74 -11.72
CA VAL A 102 6.73 19.31 -10.40
C VAL A 102 7.86 18.59 -9.67
N GLY A 103 8.46 17.59 -10.30
CA GLY A 103 9.62 16.92 -9.73
C GLY A 103 9.85 15.53 -10.30
N GLU A 104 10.82 14.86 -9.73
CA GLU A 104 11.22 13.51 -10.12
C GLU A 104 11.38 12.62 -8.88
N ALA A 105 11.03 11.35 -9.03
CA ALA A 105 11.19 10.33 -8.01
C ALA A 105 12.11 9.23 -8.51
N ASP A 106 13.35 9.20 -8.01
CA ASP A 106 14.28 8.12 -8.27
C ASP A 106 13.83 6.85 -7.51
N VAL A 107 13.49 5.81 -8.27
CA VAL A 107 13.09 4.49 -7.77
C VAL A 107 14.05 3.39 -8.21
N SER A 108 15.27 3.75 -8.58
CA SER A 108 16.32 2.84 -9.03
C SER A 108 16.64 1.74 -8.02
N PHE A 109 16.45 2.01 -6.72
CA PHE A 109 16.63 1.03 -5.65
C PHE A 109 15.62 -0.14 -5.70
N ILE A 110 14.44 0.05 -6.32
CA ILE A 110 13.48 -1.02 -6.67
C ILE A 110 13.89 -1.64 -8.01
N TYR A 111 14.18 -0.81 -9.00
CA TYR A 111 14.46 -1.25 -10.37
C TYR A 111 15.84 -1.87 -10.57
N LYS A 112 16.73 -1.87 -9.57
CA LYS A 112 18.02 -2.58 -9.66
C LYS A 112 17.85 -4.06 -9.99
N TYR A 113 16.78 -4.71 -9.47
CA TYR A 113 16.44 -6.11 -9.76
C TYR A 113 15.93 -6.32 -11.19
N TYR A 114 15.21 -5.33 -11.70
CA TYR A 114 14.78 -5.29 -13.10
C TYR A 114 15.99 -5.13 -14.03
N GLU A 115 16.92 -4.26 -13.68
CA GLU A 115 18.18 -4.06 -14.42
C GLU A 115 19.05 -5.33 -14.42
N GLU A 116 19.17 -6.01 -13.30
CA GLU A 116 19.89 -7.28 -13.20
C GLU A 116 19.22 -8.39 -14.03
N LEU A 117 17.88 -8.46 -14.01
CA LEU A 117 17.09 -9.34 -14.88
C LEU A 117 17.38 -9.04 -16.35
N TRP A 118 17.36 -7.78 -16.76
CA TRP A 118 17.64 -7.36 -18.13
C TRP A 118 19.00 -7.87 -18.62
N LYS A 119 20.06 -7.56 -17.86
CA LYS A 119 21.43 -8.03 -18.13
C LYS A 119 21.54 -9.56 -18.19
N LYS A 120 20.79 -10.25 -17.34
CA LYS A 120 20.74 -11.71 -17.33
C LYS A 120 20.12 -12.24 -18.62
N LEU A 121 18.95 -11.71 -19.03
CA LEU A 121 18.26 -12.13 -20.26
C LEU A 121 19.07 -11.82 -21.52
N GLU A 122 19.76 -10.67 -21.61
CA GLU A 122 20.69 -10.38 -22.70
C GLU A 122 21.82 -11.40 -22.80
N ARG A 123 22.37 -11.87 -21.67
CA ARG A 123 23.40 -12.89 -21.65
C ARG A 123 22.85 -14.27 -22.08
N GLU A 124 21.67 -14.62 -21.56
CA GLU A 124 21.05 -15.91 -21.87
C GLU A 124 20.57 -16.01 -23.31
N SER A 125 20.11 -14.91 -23.92
CA SER A 125 19.65 -14.85 -25.31
C SER A 125 20.75 -15.28 -26.31
N LYS A 126 22.03 -15.09 -25.99
CA LYS A 126 23.18 -15.48 -26.83
C LYS A 126 23.21 -17.00 -27.08
N LYS A 127 22.62 -17.84 -26.22
CA LYS A 127 22.52 -19.29 -26.41
C LYS A 127 21.59 -19.67 -27.55
N TYR A 128 20.73 -18.75 -28.01
CA TYR A 128 19.71 -18.95 -29.05
C TYR A 128 20.21 -18.54 -30.46
N ILE A 129 21.49 -18.25 -30.62
CA ILE A 129 22.20 -18.02 -31.90
C ILE A 129 21.42 -17.16 -32.88
N GLY A 130 21.20 -15.88 -32.52
CA GLY A 130 20.54 -14.87 -33.38
C GLY A 130 19.03 -15.06 -33.57
N GLN A 131 18.41 -16.06 -32.92
CA GLN A 131 16.96 -16.24 -32.95
C GLN A 131 16.23 -15.33 -31.93
N ILE A 132 16.97 -14.81 -30.95
CA ILE A 132 16.54 -13.79 -29.98
C ILE A 132 17.52 -12.63 -30.10
N ASN A 133 17.02 -11.44 -30.37
CA ASN A 133 17.81 -10.23 -30.57
C ASN A 133 17.53 -9.18 -29.49
N GLY A 134 18.23 -8.04 -29.52
CA GLY A 134 18.08 -6.96 -28.52
C GLY A 134 16.66 -6.40 -28.47
N ALA A 135 16.01 -6.21 -29.62
CA ALA A 135 14.64 -5.69 -29.67
C ALA A 135 13.62 -6.67 -29.06
N ASP A 136 13.88 -8.00 -29.21
CA ASP A 136 13.06 -9.00 -28.51
C ASP A 136 13.18 -8.88 -27.00
N ILE A 137 14.42 -8.67 -26.50
CA ILE A 137 14.67 -8.46 -25.05
C ILE A 137 13.99 -7.20 -24.57
N GLU A 138 14.15 -6.05 -25.26
CA GLU A 138 13.46 -4.79 -24.93
C GLU A 138 11.94 -5.01 -24.86
N GLY A 139 11.37 -5.67 -25.85
CA GLY A 139 9.93 -5.98 -25.89
C GLY A 139 9.46 -6.88 -24.75
N ILE A 140 10.29 -7.85 -24.33
CA ILE A 140 10.03 -8.70 -23.16
C ILE A 140 10.09 -7.84 -21.89
N MET A 141 11.15 -7.07 -21.71
CA MET A 141 11.36 -6.28 -20.52
C MET A 141 10.23 -5.25 -20.32
N LEU A 142 9.81 -4.54 -21.36
CA LEU A 142 8.66 -3.64 -21.27
C LEU A 142 7.37 -4.31 -20.83
N LYS A 143 7.15 -5.59 -21.16
CA LYS A 143 5.98 -6.36 -20.69
C LYS A 143 6.12 -6.81 -19.23
N LEU A 144 7.34 -6.90 -18.72
CA LEU A 144 7.65 -7.28 -17.35
C LEU A 144 7.74 -6.11 -16.37
N LEU A 145 7.40 -4.88 -16.79
CA LEU A 145 7.45 -3.69 -15.93
C LEU A 145 6.49 -3.76 -14.76
N ASN A 146 5.25 -4.20 -14.99
CA ASN A 146 4.18 -4.10 -14.02
C ASN A 146 4.48 -4.75 -12.65
N PRO A 147 5.06 -5.96 -12.54
CA PRO A 147 5.44 -6.50 -11.23
C PRO A 147 6.39 -5.62 -10.41
N PHE A 148 7.31 -4.91 -11.06
CA PHE A 148 8.24 -3.99 -10.39
C PHE A 148 7.56 -2.67 -10.04
N HIS A 149 6.70 -2.16 -10.93
CA HIS A 149 5.86 -0.98 -10.65
C HIS A 149 4.97 -1.18 -9.43
N GLN A 150 4.42 -2.37 -9.22
CA GLN A 150 3.62 -2.67 -8.02
C GLN A 150 4.38 -2.41 -6.71
N TYR A 151 5.71 -2.60 -6.66
CA TYR A 151 6.51 -2.25 -5.48
C TYR A 151 6.64 -0.74 -5.28
N VAL A 152 6.65 0.05 -6.35
CA VAL A 152 6.60 1.52 -6.24
C VAL A 152 5.25 1.96 -5.70
N THR A 153 4.16 1.43 -6.25
CA THR A 153 2.79 1.68 -5.78
C THR A 153 2.66 1.34 -4.29
N GLU A 154 3.15 0.17 -3.88
CA GLU A 154 3.08 -0.27 -2.49
C GLU A 154 3.95 0.57 -1.56
N LEU A 155 5.14 0.98 -1.99
CA LEU A 155 5.98 1.92 -1.24
C LEU A 155 5.26 3.24 -0.99
N MET A 156 4.59 3.78 -2.01
CA MET A 156 3.80 5.00 -1.88
C MET A 156 2.65 4.82 -0.89
N ARG A 157 1.89 3.73 -0.99
CA ARG A 157 0.76 3.41 -0.10
C ARG A 157 1.20 3.24 1.36
N CYS A 158 2.26 2.48 1.60
CA CYS A 158 2.72 2.23 2.98
C CYS A 158 3.44 3.44 3.62
N SER A 159 3.91 4.41 2.83
CA SER A 159 4.48 5.68 3.33
C SER A 159 3.45 6.83 3.40
N LEU A 160 2.25 6.61 2.90
CA LEU A 160 1.23 7.65 2.72
C LEU A 160 0.87 8.37 4.02
N MET A 161 0.70 7.63 5.13
CA MET A 161 0.30 8.24 6.41
C MET A 161 1.32 9.27 6.89
N ASP A 162 2.63 8.95 6.72
CA ASP A 162 3.71 9.88 7.05
C ASP A 162 3.74 11.07 6.07
N ALA A 163 3.44 10.82 4.78
CA ALA A 163 3.43 11.82 3.73
C ALA A 163 2.32 12.87 3.94
N LEU A 164 1.11 12.45 4.26
CA LEU A 164 -0.05 13.32 4.51
C LEU A 164 0.10 14.19 5.78
N GLU A 165 0.95 13.80 6.73
CA GLU A 165 1.22 14.57 7.94
C GLU A 165 2.30 15.66 7.75
N THR A 166 2.95 15.71 6.61
CA THR A 166 4.01 16.71 6.35
C THR A 166 3.43 18.12 6.23
N SER A 167 4.19 19.11 6.68
CA SER A 167 3.85 20.54 6.52
C SER A 167 3.73 20.94 5.07
N GLU A 168 4.59 20.37 4.23
CA GLU A 168 4.63 20.61 2.79
C GLU A 168 3.35 20.15 2.09
N TYR A 169 2.84 18.96 2.43
CA TYR A 169 1.56 18.48 1.89
C TYR A 169 0.37 19.32 2.40
N LYS A 170 0.37 19.64 3.71
CA LYS A 170 -0.72 20.40 4.32
C LYS A 170 -0.82 21.85 3.80
N ALA A 171 0.27 22.39 3.26
CA ALA A 171 0.33 23.73 2.68
C ALA A 171 -0.25 23.80 1.26
N LEU A 172 -0.46 22.67 0.57
CA LEU A 172 -0.98 22.66 -0.80
C LEU A 172 -2.43 23.15 -0.87
N ASP A 173 -2.73 24.06 -1.79
CA ASP A 173 -4.11 24.40 -2.14
C ASP A 173 -4.64 23.35 -3.14
N ARG A 174 -5.48 22.44 -2.61
CA ARG A 174 -6.01 21.30 -3.35
C ARG A 174 -7.46 21.57 -3.79
N GLU A 175 -7.84 20.98 -4.91
CA GLU A 175 -9.23 20.89 -5.32
C GLU A 175 -10.03 20.09 -4.28
N LYS A 176 -11.35 20.22 -4.30
CA LYS A 176 -12.23 19.47 -3.41
C LYS A 176 -12.19 17.96 -3.68
N HIS A 177 -11.99 17.58 -4.94
CA HIS A 177 -11.61 16.24 -5.34
C HIS A 177 -10.11 16.25 -5.64
N PHE A 178 -9.33 15.46 -4.90
CA PHE A 178 -7.87 15.39 -5.04
C PHE A 178 -7.42 13.93 -5.01
N GLU A 179 -6.55 13.57 -5.96
CA GLU A 179 -5.98 12.23 -6.03
C GLU A 179 -4.45 12.22 -6.09
N ILE A 180 -3.84 11.19 -5.48
CA ILE A 180 -2.45 10.80 -5.72
C ILE A 180 -2.48 9.48 -6.47
N GLN A 181 -1.82 9.43 -7.62
CA GLN A 181 -1.77 8.25 -8.47
C GLN A 181 -0.32 7.91 -8.87
N THR A 182 -0.10 6.69 -9.36
CA THR A 182 1.16 6.29 -10.00
C THR A 182 0.90 5.29 -11.12
N GLY A 183 1.61 5.41 -12.22
CA GLY A 183 1.41 4.54 -13.38
C GLY A 183 2.16 5.00 -14.62
N GLU A 184 1.94 4.30 -15.73
CA GLU A 184 2.50 4.69 -17.01
C GLU A 184 1.84 5.96 -17.55
N TYR A 185 2.63 6.81 -18.20
CA TYR A 185 2.12 8.06 -18.79
C TYR A 185 1.08 7.77 -19.88
N PHE A 186 -0.09 8.41 -19.78
CA PHE A 186 -1.28 8.19 -20.61
C PHE A 186 -1.88 6.77 -20.59
N GLU A 187 -1.56 5.97 -19.58
CA GLU A 187 -2.19 4.66 -19.33
C GLU A 187 -2.99 4.69 -18.02
N LEU A 188 -3.60 3.56 -17.67
CA LEU A 188 -4.27 3.44 -16.38
C LEU A 188 -3.26 3.56 -15.24
N CYS A 189 -3.53 4.46 -14.30
CA CYS A 189 -2.72 4.65 -13.11
C CYS A 189 -3.37 3.97 -11.90
N ASP A 190 -2.52 3.44 -11.01
CA ASP A 190 -2.92 2.93 -9.72
C ASP A 190 -3.23 4.08 -8.76
N LEU A 191 -4.42 4.06 -8.17
CA LEU A 191 -4.78 4.99 -7.12
C LEU A 191 -3.99 4.69 -5.84
N VAL A 192 -3.38 5.71 -5.27
CA VAL A 192 -2.65 5.67 -3.99
C VAL A 192 -3.48 6.30 -2.89
N TYR A 193 -4.10 7.45 -3.17
CA TYR A 193 -4.88 8.23 -2.22
C TYR A 193 -5.96 9.05 -2.92
N MET A 194 -7.08 9.26 -2.24
CA MET A 194 -8.16 10.14 -2.68
C MET A 194 -8.67 10.98 -1.50
N GLU A 195 -8.93 12.25 -1.74
CA GLU A 195 -9.74 13.13 -0.90
C GLU A 195 -10.99 13.54 -1.66
N GLU A 196 -12.14 13.47 -0.99
CA GLU A 196 -13.42 13.83 -1.56
C GLU A 196 -14.13 14.84 -0.65
N GLN A 197 -14.14 16.11 -1.02
CA GLN A 197 -14.75 17.20 -0.28
C GLN A 197 -15.92 17.84 -1.06
N GLU A 198 -16.22 17.39 -2.26
CA GLU A 198 -17.37 17.85 -3.04
C GLU A 198 -18.68 17.24 -2.54
N LYS A 199 -18.60 15.96 -2.10
CA LYS A 199 -19.75 15.22 -1.59
C LYS A 199 -19.98 15.56 -0.13
N ASP A 200 -21.23 15.73 0.25
CA ASP A 200 -21.62 15.82 1.64
C ASP A 200 -21.50 14.47 2.37
N ASP A 201 -21.75 14.45 3.66
CA ASP A 201 -21.58 13.26 4.50
C ASP A 201 -22.55 12.13 4.12
N GLU A 202 -23.78 12.46 3.68
CA GLU A 202 -24.79 11.49 3.23
C GLU A 202 -24.36 10.84 1.90
N GLU A 203 -23.88 11.63 0.96
CA GLU A 203 -23.37 11.14 -0.32
C GLU A 203 -22.13 10.24 -0.15
N ARG A 204 -21.19 10.63 0.73
CA ARG A 204 -20.01 9.81 1.05
C ARG A 204 -20.38 8.50 1.72
N GLN A 205 -21.36 8.54 2.63
CA GLN A 205 -21.87 7.37 3.32
C GLN A 205 -22.66 6.43 2.38
N SER A 206 -23.31 6.98 1.34
CA SER A 206 -24.15 6.20 0.42
C SER A 206 -23.44 5.02 -0.22
N CYS A 207 -22.12 5.12 -0.46
CA CYS A 207 -21.31 3.98 -0.93
C CYS A 207 -21.39 2.78 0.03
N LEU A 208 -21.41 3.03 1.34
CA LEU A 208 -21.51 1.98 2.36
C LEU A 208 -22.91 1.35 2.42
N GLU A 209 -23.93 2.02 1.94
CA GLU A 209 -25.33 1.57 1.96
C GLU A 209 -25.74 0.81 0.69
N GLN A 210 -24.99 0.98 -0.40
CA GLN A 210 -25.23 0.31 -1.68
C GLN A 210 -25.02 -1.22 -1.57
N SER A 211 -25.30 -1.96 -2.64
CA SER A 211 -25.20 -3.43 -2.63
C SER A 211 -23.77 -3.92 -2.29
N GLN A 212 -23.65 -5.10 -1.70
CA GLN A 212 -22.36 -5.70 -1.34
C GLN A 212 -21.42 -5.93 -2.55
N ASP A 213 -21.97 -5.93 -3.77
CA ASP A 213 -21.22 -6.11 -5.01
C ASP A 213 -20.45 -4.85 -5.43
N GLN A 214 -20.73 -3.67 -4.82
CA GLN A 214 -20.00 -2.46 -5.09
C GLN A 214 -18.83 -2.29 -4.14
N SER A 215 -17.63 -2.11 -4.72
CA SER A 215 -16.42 -1.83 -3.97
C SER A 215 -16.41 -0.37 -3.51
N CYS A 216 -16.16 -0.16 -2.22
CA CYS A 216 -15.89 1.17 -1.64
C CYS A 216 -14.40 1.36 -1.36
N CYS A 217 -13.55 0.77 -2.20
CA CYS A 217 -12.10 0.93 -2.11
C CYS A 217 -11.68 2.39 -2.28
N PHE A 218 -10.71 2.83 -1.48
CA PHE A 218 -10.13 4.19 -1.51
C PHE A 218 -11.09 5.34 -1.17
N HIS A 219 -12.36 5.08 -0.84
CA HIS A 219 -13.30 6.15 -0.53
C HIS A 219 -12.91 6.92 0.73
N ASP A 220 -13.25 8.21 0.72
CA ASP A 220 -13.04 9.13 1.83
C ASP A 220 -14.23 9.10 2.79
N PHE A 221 -14.03 8.47 3.94
CA PHE A 221 -15.01 8.38 5.05
C PHE A 221 -14.53 9.17 6.26
N ARG A 222 -13.58 10.08 6.11
CA ARG A 222 -13.03 10.87 7.23
C ARG A 222 -14.11 11.74 7.87
N TYR A 223 -14.02 11.84 9.21
CA TYR A 223 -14.89 12.68 10.03
C TYR A 223 -16.38 12.28 10.03
N LEU A 224 -16.76 11.15 9.43
CA LEU A 224 -18.14 10.69 9.42
C LEU A 224 -18.58 10.17 10.79
N ASP A 225 -19.88 10.31 11.06
CA ASP A 225 -20.56 9.66 12.18
C ASP A 225 -21.23 8.36 11.72
N LEU A 226 -20.55 7.24 11.93
CA LEU A 226 -20.98 5.89 11.52
C LEU A 226 -21.37 5.02 12.71
N ARG A 227 -21.76 5.60 13.84
CA ARG A 227 -22.08 4.89 15.08
C ARG A 227 -23.20 3.87 14.89
N GLY A 228 -22.98 2.64 15.39
CA GLY A 228 -23.97 1.58 15.40
C GLY A 228 -24.36 1.04 14.04
N GLN A 229 -23.76 1.54 12.95
CA GLN A 229 -24.06 1.08 11.59
C GLN A 229 -23.51 -0.33 11.33
N SER A 230 -24.05 -1.00 10.31
CA SER A 230 -23.64 -2.35 9.93
C SER A 230 -23.29 -2.44 8.45
N TYR A 231 -21.98 -2.61 8.19
CA TYR A 231 -21.41 -2.71 6.83
C TYR A 231 -20.59 -4.01 6.66
N SER A 232 -21.10 -5.11 7.26
CA SER A 232 -20.40 -6.40 7.21
C SER A 232 -20.29 -6.94 5.77
N GLY A 233 -19.17 -7.65 5.47
CA GLY A 233 -18.92 -8.27 4.18
C GLY A 233 -18.48 -7.31 3.07
N ARG A 234 -18.14 -6.05 3.40
CA ARG A 234 -17.76 -5.02 2.43
C ARG A 234 -16.30 -5.09 2.01
N ASP A 235 -16.05 -4.65 0.78
CA ASP A 235 -14.72 -4.34 0.28
C ASP A 235 -14.41 -2.85 0.55
N LEU A 236 -13.62 -2.61 1.59
CA LEU A 236 -13.24 -1.29 2.10
C LEU A 236 -11.71 -1.10 2.04
N ARG A 237 -11.04 -1.78 1.11
CA ARG A 237 -9.59 -1.70 0.96
C ARG A 237 -9.15 -0.26 0.71
N TYR A 238 -8.13 0.17 1.44
CA TYR A 238 -7.57 1.52 1.38
C TYR A 238 -8.57 2.64 1.71
N GLY A 239 -9.76 2.33 2.23
CA GLY A 239 -10.74 3.31 2.70
C GLY A 239 -10.17 4.20 3.81
N ASP A 240 -10.51 5.47 3.81
CA ASP A 240 -10.00 6.45 4.76
C ASP A 240 -11.05 6.80 5.82
N PHE A 241 -10.94 6.19 6.99
CA PHE A 241 -11.83 6.40 8.14
C PHE A 241 -11.17 7.25 9.23
N ARG A 242 -10.13 8.02 8.93
CA ARG A 242 -9.44 8.84 9.91
C ARG A 242 -10.38 9.83 10.59
N ASN A 243 -10.24 9.94 11.93
CA ASN A 243 -11.05 10.84 12.77
C ASN A 243 -12.58 10.60 12.71
N SER A 244 -13.06 9.45 12.22
CA SER A 244 -14.48 9.12 12.19
C SER A 244 -14.95 8.55 13.51
N ASN A 245 -16.22 8.77 13.82
CA ASN A 245 -16.88 8.15 14.97
C ASN A 245 -17.57 6.86 14.53
N MET A 246 -16.96 5.73 14.87
CA MET A 246 -17.37 4.38 14.48
C MET A 246 -17.71 3.53 15.73
N LYS A 247 -18.15 4.19 16.82
CA LYS A 247 -18.54 3.47 18.04
C LYS A 247 -19.64 2.46 17.72
N GLU A 248 -19.48 1.20 18.21
CA GLU A 248 -20.44 0.11 18.02
C GLU A 248 -20.68 -0.30 16.55
N ILE A 249 -19.81 0.08 15.62
CA ILE A 249 -19.95 -0.28 14.19
C ILE A 249 -19.75 -1.78 13.98
N HIS A 250 -20.46 -2.37 13.01
CA HIS A 250 -20.28 -3.75 12.59
C HIS A 250 -19.59 -3.83 11.23
N LEU A 251 -18.30 -4.23 11.23
CA LEU A 251 -17.43 -4.43 10.05
C LEU A 251 -16.96 -5.90 10.00
N ARG A 252 -17.86 -6.85 10.24
CA ARG A 252 -17.50 -8.27 10.25
C ARG A 252 -17.26 -8.79 8.84
N ASN A 253 -16.25 -9.68 8.68
CA ASN A 253 -15.94 -10.31 7.41
C ASN A 253 -15.67 -9.31 6.26
N CYS A 254 -15.05 -8.15 6.57
CA CYS A 254 -14.71 -7.11 5.62
C CYS A 254 -13.29 -7.28 5.08
N LEU A 255 -13.05 -6.77 3.86
CA LEU A 255 -11.72 -6.54 3.33
C LEU A 255 -11.28 -5.13 3.74
N LEU A 256 -10.44 -5.04 4.75
CA LEU A 256 -9.92 -3.78 5.33
C LEU A 256 -8.41 -3.60 5.05
N ILE A 257 -7.92 -4.22 3.96
CA ILE A 257 -6.49 -4.17 3.59
C ILE A 257 -6.10 -2.72 3.32
N GLY A 258 -5.08 -2.22 4.02
CA GLY A 258 -4.60 -0.84 3.88
C GLY A 258 -5.60 0.24 4.32
N ALA A 259 -6.71 -0.12 4.97
CA ALA A 259 -7.68 0.84 5.48
C ALA A 259 -7.10 1.69 6.62
N ARG A 260 -7.49 2.95 6.71
CA ARG A 260 -6.88 3.96 7.58
C ARG A 260 -7.87 4.38 8.65
N PHE A 261 -7.61 3.98 9.90
CA PHE A 261 -8.44 4.29 11.07
C PHE A 261 -7.72 5.20 12.07
N LYS A 262 -6.67 5.91 11.63
CA LYS A 262 -5.91 6.77 12.54
C LYS A 262 -6.82 7.77 13.27
N ASN A 263 -6.72 7.78 14.62
CA ASN A 263 -7.52 8.62 15.51
C ASN A 263 -9.05 8.43 15.42
N SER A 264 -9.55 7.34 14.86
CA SER A 264 -10.99 7.03 14.85
C SER A 264 -11.45 6.46 16.19
N CYS A 265 -12.75 6.63 16.49
CA CYS A 265 -13.38 6.00 17.65
C CYS A 265 -14.03 4.68 17.21
N LEU A 266 -13.43 3.54 17.56
CA LEU A 266 -13.89 2.17 17.30
C LEU A 266 -14.32 1.44 18.59
N ARG A 267 -14.73 2.20 19.61
CA ARG A 267 -15.18 1.61 20.88
C ARG A 267 -16.33 0.63 20.62
N GLU A 268 -16.19 -0.58 21.19
CA GLU A 268 -17.20 -1.65 21.08
C GLU A 268 -17.50 -2.07 19.62
N ALA A 269 -16.67 -1.67 18.64
CA ALA A 269 -16.79 -2.06 17.25
C ALA A 269 -16.56 -3.56 17.06
N SER A 270 -17.20 -4.15 16.03
CA SER A 270 -17.00 -5.54 15.66
C SER A 270 -16.32 -5.66 14.29
N LEU A 271 -15.04 -6.06 14.29
CA LEU A 271 -14.24 -6.33 13.09
C LEU A 271 -13.99 -7.84 12.90
N MET A 272 -14.72 -8.69 13.61
CA MET A 272 -14.49 -10.14 13.61
C MET A 272 -14.34 -10.73 12.21
N VAL A 273 -13.36 -11.65 12.04
CA VAL A 273 -13.12 -12.41 10.80
C VAL A 273 -12.72 -11.53 9.61
N SER A 274 -12.32 -10.27 9.82
CA SER A 274 -11.95 -9.35 8.76
C SER A 274 -10.46 -9.45 8.40
N MET A 275 -10.13 -9.13 7.14
CA MET A 275 -8.76 -9.04 6.66
C MET A 275 -8.24 -7.62 6.87
N ILE A 276 -7.30 -7.46 7.80
CA ILE A 276 -6.74 -6.16 8.22
C ILE A 276 -5.24 -6.02 7.87
N HIS A 277 -4.79 -6.67 6.79
CA HIS A 277 -3.41 -6.52 6.31
C HIS A 277 -3.11 -5.05 6.04
N ASP A 278 -1.96 -4.56 6.49
CA ASP A 278 -1.49 -3.19 6.29
C ASP A 278 -2.46 -2.09 6.76
N ALA A 279 -3.52 -2.44 7.51
CA ALA A 279 -4.41 -1.45 8.08
C ALA A 279 -3.71 -0.62 9.17
N CYS A 280 -4.08 0.67 9.26
CA CYS A 280 -3.51 1.61 10.21
C CYS A 280 -4.54 2.01 11.27
N PHE A 281 -4.38 1.52 12.50
CA PHE A 281 -5.17 1.89 13.68
C PHE A 281 -4.40 2.84 14.63
N GLU A 282 -3.40 3.55 14.12
CA GLU A 282 -2.59 4.45 14.94
C GLU A 282 -3.44 5.47 15.69
N GLY A 283 -3.32 5.49 17.04
CA GLY A 283 -4.08 6.39 17.91
C GLY A 283 -5.60 6.16 17.93
N ALA A 284 -6.12 5.09 17.31
CA ALA A 284 -7.54 4.76 17.36
C ALA A 284 -7.96 4.25 18.73
N ASP A 285 -9.21 4.55 19.14
CA ASP A 285 -9.81 4.00 20.36
C ASP A 285 -10.61 2.72 20.04
N LEU A 286 -10.01 1.59 20.32
CA LEU A 286 -10.55 0.24 20.15
C LEU A 286 -11.01 -0.37 21.49
N THR A 287 -11.33 0.45 22.49
CA THR A 287 -11.80 -0.04 23.81
C THR A 287 -12.99 -1.00 23.61
N ARG A 288 -12.87 -2.23 24.15
CA ARG A 288 -13.86 -3.32 24.03
C ARG A 288 -14.21 -3.73 22.59
N ALA A 289 -13.38 -3.38 21.61
CA ALA A 289 -13.59 -3.81 20.24
C ALA A 289 -13.38 -5.32 20.08
N LYS A 290 -14.12 -5.92 19.15
CA LYS A 290 -14.09 -7.34 18.84
C LYS A 290 -13.31 -7.59 17.56
N LEU A 291 -12.06 -8.09 17.68
CA LEU A 291 -11.17 -8.43 16.60
C LEU A 291 -10.89 -9.95 16.50
N GLN A 292 -11.79 -10.78 17.07
CA GLN A 292 -11.59 -12.23 17.06
C GLN A 292 -11.46 -12.73 15.62
N TYR A 293 -10.48 -13.62 15.42
CA TYR A 293 -10.21 -14.26 14.13
C TYR A 293 -9.89 -13.29 12.97
N CYS A 294 -9.54 -12.03 13.27
CA CYS A 294 -9.00 -11.14 12.27
C CYS A 294 -7.66 -11.67 11.71
N VAL A 295 -7.39 -11.34 10.44
CA VAL A 295 -6.19 -11.82 9.76
C VAL A 295 -5.34 -10.66 9.26
N ALA A 296 -4.08 -10.61 9.69
CA ALA A 296 -3.04 -9.70 9.21
C ALA A 296 -1.72 -10.46 9.07
N PHE A 297 -1.21 -10.58 7.85
CA PHE A 297 0.10 -11.19 7.59
C PHE A 297 1.13 -10.12 7.22
N THR A 298 2.41 -10.47 7.35
CA THR A 298 3.55 -9.76 6.75
C THR A 298 4.30 -10.69 5.81
N GLY A 299 4.89 -10.12 4.75
CA GLY A 299 5.66 -10.86 3.78
C GLY A 299 4.82 -11.79 2.90
N LYS A 300 5.49 -12.63 2.14
CA LYS A 300 4.85 -13.60 1.24
C LYS A 300 4.12 -14.70 2.00
N ASN A 301 2.96 -15.09 1.52
CA ASN A 301 2.44 -16.42 1.75
C ASN A 301 3.48 -17.46 1.29
N LYS A 302 3.66 -18.55 2.06
CA LYS A 302 4.68 -19.62 1.88
C LYS A 302 4.69 -20.34 0.51
N ALA A 303 3.95 -19.87 -0.50
CA ALA A 303 4.01 -20.41 -1.85
C ALA A 303 5.30 -19.94 -2.53
N ASN A 304 6.11 -20.89 -3.04
CA ASN A 304 7.39 -20.64 -3.70
C ASN A 304 7.31 -19.87 -5.03
N LYS A 305 6.18 -19.21 -5.32
CA LYS A 305 5.99 -18.43 -6.55
C LYS A 305 5.50 -17.04 -6.19
N TRP A 306 6.19 -16.03 -6.70
CA TRP A 306 5.76 -14.65 -6.59
C TRP A 306 4.39 -14.48 -7.30
N LYS A 307 3.44 -13.84 -6.63
CA LYS A 307 2.10 -13.50 -7.18
C LYS A 307 1.78 -12.02 -7.06
N SER A 308 2.23 -11.41 -5.99
CA SER A 308 2.04 -9.99 -5.68
C SER A 308 3.07 -9.56 -4.65
N THR A 309 3.16 -8.26 -4.40
CA THR A 309 3.91 -7.69 -3.26
C THR A 309 3.41 -8.28 -1.93
N GLY A 310 4.32 -8.51 -1.00
CA GLY A 310 3.96 -8.96 0.35
C GLY A 310 3.44 -7.80 1.20
N PHE A 311 2.65 -8.14 2.22
CA PHE A 311 2.13 -7.16 3.18
C PHE A 311 3.22 -6.66 4.14
N THR A 312 3.09 -5.42 4.60
CA THR A 312 4.07 -4.76 5.48
C THR A 312 3.73 -4.89 6.96
N GLY A 313 2.47 -5.17 7.29
CA GLY A 313 1.95 -5.42 8.63
C GLY A 313 0.93 -4.37 9.10
N VAL A 314 0.04 -4.80 9.98
CA VAL A 314 -0.96 -3.92 10.61
C VAL A 314 -0.31 -3.05 11.70
N SER A 315 -0.72 -1.78 11.81
CA SER A 315 -0.25 -0.87 12.85
C SER A 315 -1.34 -0.58 13.88
N PHE A 316 -1.03 -0.87 15.15
CA PHE A 316 -1.79 -0.47 16.34
C PHE A 316 -1.00 0.52 17.21
N LYS A 317 -0.04 1.23 16.64
CA LYS A 317 0.78 2.20 17.38
C LYS A 317 -0.09 3.19 18.13
N ASN A 318 0.22 3.37 19.43
CA ASN A 318 -0.50 4.31 20.30
C ASN A 318 -2.03 4.13 20.32
N ALA A 319 -2.56 3.00 19.85
CA ALA A 319 -3.99 2.69 19.91
C ALA A 319 -4.42 2.35 21.35
N ILE A 320 -5.69 2.59 21.67
CA ILE A 320 -6.27 2.17 22.94
C ILE A 320 -7.01 0.85 22.69
N LEU A 321 -6.45 -0.24 23.16
CA LEU A 321 -7.00 -1.60 23.06
C LEU A 321 -7.52 -2.14 24.41
N THR A 322 -7.83 -1.23 25.34
CA THR A 322 -8.33 -1.62 26.66
C THR A 322 -9.55 -2.54 26.54
N GLU A 323 -9.48 -3.74 27.16
CA GLU A 323 -10.51 -4.76 27.12
C GLU A 323 -10.89 -5.24 25.69
N ALA A 324 -10.07 -4.99 24.67
CA ALA A 324 -10.31 -5.49 23.31
C ALA A 324 -10.08 -7.00 23.23
N ASP A 325 -10.89 -7.70 22.43
CA ASP A 325 -10.77 -9.14 22.25
C ASP A 325 -10.17 -9.49 20.87
N LEU A 326 -8.94 -9.99 20.88
CA LEU A 326 -8.19 -10.46 19.72
C LEU A 326 -8.04 -12.00 19.74
N SER A 327 -8.92 -12.71 20.43
CA SER A 327 -8.83 -14.17 20.54
C SER A 327 -8.87 -14.84 19.16
N GLY A 328 -7.95 -15.77 18.94
CA GLY A 328 -7.81 -16.49 17.67
C GLY A 328 -7.40 -15.63 16.47
N ALA A 329 -7.06 -14.36 16.67
CA ALA A 329 -6.57 -13.50 15.58
C ALA A 329 -5.20 -13.97 15.10
N THR A 330 -4.94 -13.85 13.79
CA THR A 330 -3.62 -14.08 13.21
C THR A 330 -3.01 -12.73 12.83
N ILE A 331 -2.12 -12.23 13.70
CA ILE A 331 -1.44 -10.94 13.50
C ILE A 331 0.06 -11.18 13.43
N MET A 332 0.58 -11.25 12.22
CA MET A 332 2.00 -11.47 11.97
C MET A 332 2.68 -10.14 11.62
N GLY A 333 3.73 -9.80 12.38
CA GLY A 333 4.46 -8.54 12.19
C GLY A 333 3.67 -7.28 12.58
N GLY A 334 2.60 -7.41 13.36
CA GLY A 334 1.81 -6.28 13.85
C GLY A 334 2.63 -5.38 14.77
N ASP A 335 2.39 -4.08 14.69
CA ASP A 335 3.08 -3.08 15.50
C ASP A 335 2.17 -2.54 16.61
N PHE A 336 2.43 -2.96 17.86
CA PHE A 336 1.70 -2.53 19.05
C PHE A 336 2.46 -1.49 19.88
N GLU A 337 3.54 -0.90 19.35
CA GLU A 337 4.35 0.09 20.07
C GLU A 337 3.49 1.22 20.64
N GLY A 338 3.57 1.45 21.96
CA GLY A 338 2.81 2.50 22.64
C GLY A 338 1.31 2.24 22.80
N ALA A 339 0.78 1.11 22.33
CA ALA A 339 -0.64 0.77 22.52
C ALA A 339 -0.95 0.49 24.00
N ASP A 340 -2.15 0.89 24.46
CA ASP A 340 -2.70 0.55 25.77
C ASP A 340 -3.43 -0.79 25.70
N LEU A 341 -2.84 -1.83 26.26
CA LEU A 341 -3.33 -3.22 26.19
C LEU A 341 -4.03 -3.70 27.47
N ARG A 342 -4.34 -2.82 28.42
CA ARG A 342 -4.92 -3.22 29.71
C ARG A 342 -6.20 -4.03 29.54
N GLY A 343 -6.16 -5.30 29.99
CA GLY A 343 -7.29 -6.23 29.88
C GLY A 343 -7.57 -6.71 28.45
N ALA A 344 -6.70 -6.46 27.48
CA ALA A 344 -6.83 -7.01 26.14
C ALA A 344 -6.62 -8.53 26.16
N ILE A 345 -7.38 -9.25 25.34
CA ILE A 345 -7.42 -10.70 25.30
C ILE A 345 -6.75 -11.20 24.02
N PHE A 346 -5.63 -11.93 24.14
CA PHE A 346 -4.89 -12.54 23.03
C PHE A 346 -4.95 -14.08 23.05
N LYS A 347 -5.98 -14.65 23.67
CA LYS A 347 -6.11 -16.10 23.76
C LYS A 347 -6.09 -16.74 22.38
N ASP A 348 -5.21 -17.75 22.19
CA ASP A 348 -5.05 -18.50 20.94
C ASP A 348 -4.67 -17.61 19.71
N ALA A 349 -4.25 -16.36 19.91
CA ALA A 349 -3.79 -15.48 18.84
C ALA A 349 -2.37 -15.87 18.38
N VAL A 350 -2.14 -15.82 17.04
CA VAL A 350 -0.82 -15.98 16.43
C VAL A 350 -0.18 -14.61 16.28
N LEU A 351 0.94 -14.37 17.00
CA LEU A 351 1.58 -13.05 17.10
C LEU A 351 3.03 -13.04 16.56
N TYR A 352 3.32 -13.90 15.59
CA TYR A 352 4.65 -14.08 15.06
C TYR A 352 5.29 -12.77 14.56
N ARG A 353 6.46 -12.42 15.11
CA ARG A 353 7.22 -11.19 14.85
C ARG A 353 6.45 -9.88 15.18
N SER A 354 5.32 -9.94 15.83
CA SER A 354 4.63 -8.72 16.29
C SER A 354 5.42 -8.04 17.39
N ARG A 355 5.39 -6.71 17.41
CA ARG A 355 6.25 -5.84 18.21
C ARG A 355 5.50 -5.36 19.45
N PHE A 356 6.04 -5.64 20.62
CA PHE A 356 5.50 -5.23 21.92
C PHE A 356 6.63 -4.62 22.76
N SER A 357 6.31 -3.66 23.63
CA SER A 357 7.22 -3.17 24.66
C SER A 357 7.18 -4.09 25.89
N LYS A 358 8.23 -4.07 26.71
CA LYS A 358 8.25 -4.83 27.97
C LYS A 358 7.09 -4.51 28.90
N LYS A 359 6.69 -3.23 28.97
CA LYS A 359 5.57 -2.79 29.80
C LYS A 359 4.25 -3.47 29.41
N GLN A 360 4.01 -3.62 28.11
CA GLN A 360 2.77 -4.23 27.59
C GLN A 360 2.63 -5.72 27.94
N LEU A 361 3.75 -6.42 28.20
CA LEU A 361 3.71 -7.82 28.65
C LEU A 361 3.14 -7.99 30.07
N GLU A 362 3.11 -6.90 30.85
CA GLU A 362 2.51 -6.87 32.20
C GLU A 362 1.02 -6.50 32.18
N GLU A 363 0.53 -6.00 31.04
CA GLU A 363 -0.85 -5.47 30.89
C GLU A 363 -1.86 -6.54 30.46
N CYS A 364 -1.39 -7.66 29.88
CA CYS A 364 -2.25 -8.76 29.41
C CYS A 364 -1.54 -10.11 29.50
N GLU A 365 -2.32 -11.19 29.40
CA GLU A 365 -1.82 -12.55 29.49
C GLU A 365 -1.37 -13.06 28.11
N PHE A 366 -0.13 -13.58 28.04
CA PHE A 366 0.41 -14.26 26.86
C PHE A 366 0.87 -15.68 27.21
N SER A 367 0.67 -16.63 26.31
CA SER A 367 1.24 -17.96 26.44
C SER A 367 2.76 -17.94 26.22
N GLN A 368 3.47 -18.97 26.72
CA GLN A 368 4.90 -19.11 26.50
C GLN A 368 5.25 -19.14 25.00
N GLU A 369 4.44 -19.83 24.19
CA GLU A 369 4.60 -19.89 22.74
C GLU A 369 4.48 -18.52 22.06
N GLN A 370 3.52 -17.70 22.50
CA GLN A 370 3.36 -16.33 22.00
C GLN A 370 4.59 -15.47 22.34
N LEU A 371 5.09 -15.52 23.57
CA LEU A 371 6.27 -14.76 24.02
C LEU A 371 7.53 -15.11 23.20
N GLU A 372 7.72 -16.38 22.84
CA GLU A 372 8.85 -16.83 22.02
C GLU A 372 8.78 -16.34 20.57
N GLN A 373 7.59 -16.09 20.06
CA GLN A 373 7.35 -15.65 18.68
C GLN A 373 7.40 -14.13 18.49
N MET A 374 7.21 -13.37 19.57
CA MET A 374 7.13 -11.91 19.55
C MET A 374 8.51 -11.25 19.46
N LYS A 375 8.51 -9.99 19.00
CA LYS A 375 9.66 -9.10 19.07
C LYS A 375 9.46 -8.09 20.20
N ILE A 376 10.17 -8.30 21.30
CA ILE A 376 10.10 -7.41 22.45
C ILE A 376 11.01 -6.20 22.24
N LEU A 377 10.45 -5.00 22.29
CA LEU A 377 11.14 -3.74 22.22
C LEU A 377 11.71 -3.37 23.61
N PRO A 378 12.85 -2.64 23.65
CA PRO A 378 13.50 -2.23 24.90
C PRO A 378 12.60 -1.39 25.83
#